data_c2949c5cdbe395b0d49d62bdb25619ec
#
_entry.id   c2949c5cdbe395b0d49d62bdb25619ec
#
_cell.length_a   1.000
_cell.length_b   1.000
_cell.length_c   1.000
_cell.angle_alpha   90.00
_cell.angle_beta   90.00
_cell.angle_gamma   90.00
#
_symmetry.space_group_name_H-M   'P 1'
#
loop_
_entity.id
_entity.type
_entity.pdbx_description
1 polymer ?
#
loop_
_entity_poly.entity_id
_entity_poly.type
_entity_poly.pdbx_seq_one_letter_code
_entity_poly.pdbx_strand_id
1 'polypeptide(L)'
;MVKPASRVEQIPPYLFARIDKKKEEVRRKGMDLVDFGIGDPDIPTPGNIIAKMLEAAQDPKNHRYPSYEGMLEFRQAAAAWYKKRFNVDLDAATEVVTLIGSKEGIAHIPWAYAQAGDVVLVPSPGYPVYKIATMFAGATPYIMPLKEENGFLPRYEDIPEEVLKKAKLLFINYPNNPTGACADDGFYERTLELARRYDILVCHDAAYSEIAYDGYRPRSILEFDTEKKYCLEFHSLSKTYCMTGWRIGFAVGCADGIYNLGKLKTNIDSGAFQAIQYAGIEALTGSQSSVAELNSRLEKRRDMVVEAFKTLGIDVQRPKATYYIWARVPKGFTSSDFCEKLIEETGIVVTPGSGFGDEGEGYFRISITIGEEKITEAAKRLRSFKI
;
A
#
# COMPACT_ATOMS: atom_id res chain seq x y z
N MET A 1 15.38 26.80 -22.16
CA MET A 1 15.30 25.53 -21.42
C MET A 1 14.37 24.58 -22.17
N VAL A 2 14.73 23.30 -22.25
CA VAL A 2 13.86 22.27 -22.82
C VAL A 2 12.66 22.08 -21.89
N LYS A 3 11.44 22.12 -22.45
CA LYS A 3 10.20 21.91 -21.67
C LYS A 3 10.04 20.42 -21.35
N PRO A 4 9.57 20.07 -20.13
CA PRO A 4 9.22 18.69 -19.82
C PRO A 4 8.03 18.22 -20.63
N ALA A 5 7.82 16.88 -20.70
CA ALA A 5 6.62 16.35 -21.34
C ALA A 5 5.36 16.75 -20.54
N SER A 6 4.25 17.01 -21.23
CA SER A 6 2.99 17.44 -20.62
C SER A 6 2.49 16.52 -19.49
N ARG A 7 2.74 15.21 -19.62
CA ARG A 7 2.42 14.23 -18.57
C ARG A 7 3.14 14.48 -17.23
N VAL A 8 4.33 15.11 -17.26
CA VAL A 8 5.09 15.49 -16.04
C VAL A 8 4.51 16.76 -15.44
N GLU A 9 4.10 17.73 -16.27
CA GLU A 9 3.45 18.97 -15.83
C GLU A 9 2.09 18.72 -15.17
N GLN A 10 1.40 17.63 -15.56
CA GLN A 10 0.11 17.22 -14.98
C GLN A 10 0.21 16.51 -13.64
N ILE A 11 1.42 16.12 -13.21
CA ILE A 11 1.60 15.52 -11.89
C ILE A 11 1.28 16.57 -10.82
N PRO A 12 0.32 16.31 -9.91
CA PRO A 12 0.06 17.22 -8.81
C PRO A 12 1.32 17.43 -7.97
N PRO A 13 1.48 18.59 -7.35
CA PRO A 13 2.58 18.82 -6.41
C PRO A 13 2.64 17.68 -5.39
N TYR A 14 3.87 17.36 -4.96
CA TYR A 14 4.07 16.30 -3.97
C TYR A 14 3.22 16.56 -2.74
N LEU A 15 2.35 15.62 -2.44
CA LEU A 15 1.32 15.67 -1.41
C LEU A 15 1.79 16.19 -0.05
N PHE A 16 3.00 15.79 0.34
CA PHE A 16 3.56 16.14 1.64
C PHE A 16 4.34 17.47 1.64
N ALA A 17 4.53 18.12 0.48
CA ALA A 17 5.38 19.33 0.39
C ALA A 17 4.90 20.47 1.31
N ARG A 18 3.58 20.67 1.42
CA ARG A 18 2.99 21.68 2.34
C ARG A 18 3.23 21.32 3.81
N ILE A 19 2.99 20.04 4.13
CA ILE A 19 3.22 19.49 5.48
C ILE A 19 4.71 19.52 5.83
N ASP A 20 5.59 19.14 4.91
CA ASP A 20 7.04 19.17 5.14
C ASP A 20 7.55 20.59 5.39
N LYS A 21 7.06 21.57 4.62
CA LYS A 21 7.37 22.98 4.88
C LYS A 21 6.91 23.42 6.29
N LYS A 22 5.70 23.02 6.69
CA LYS A 22 5.17 23.33 8.01
C LYS A 22 5.98 22.65 9.13
N LYS A 23 6.40 21.40 8.94
CA LYS A 23 7.31 20.69 9.87
C LYS A 23 8.61 21.45 10.08
N GLU A 24 9.21 21.96 9.01
CA GLU A 24 10.42 22.77 9.07
C GLU A 24 10.23 24.08 9.86
N GLU A 25 9.12 24.79 9.62
CA GLU A 25 8.77 26.02 10.32
C GLU A 25 8.63 25.80 11.85
N VAL A 26 7.94 24.73 12.23
CA VAL A 26 7.69 24.38 13.64
C VAL A 26 8.98 23.92 14.33
N ARG A 27 9.82 23.13 13.65
CA ARG A 27 11.17 22.76 14.17
C ARG A 27 12.05 23.98 14.43
N ARG A 28 12.03 24.98 13.53
CA ARG A 28 12.79 26.23 13.71
C ARG A 28 12.33 27.01 14.94
N LYS A 29 11.07 26.87 15.36
CA LYS A 29 10.54 27.44 16.60
C LYS A 29 10.91 26.63 17.87
N GLY A 30 11.71 25.56 17.73
CA GLY A 30 12.18 24.73 18.83
C GLY A 30 11.17 23.67 19.31
N MET A 31 10.08 23.44 18.59
CA MET A 31 9.09 22.41 18.97
C MET A 31 9.51 21.03 18.44
N ASP A 32 9.56 20.03 19.31
CA ASP A 32 9.77 18.63 18.91
C ASP A 32 8.51 18.07 18.26
N LEU A 33 8.68 17.35 17.13
CA LEU A 33 7.58 16.79 16.36
C LEU A 33 7.30 15.34 16.73
N VAL A 34 6.02 15.01 16.84
CA VAL A 34 5.53 13.62 16.87
C VAL A 34 4.85 13.32 15.55
N ASP A 35 5.52 12.53 14.70
CA ASP A 35 5.14 12.35 13.29
C ASP A 35 4.37 11.05 13.05
N PHE A 36 3.05 11.14 12.94
CA PHE A 36 2.14 10.09 12.52
C PHE A 36 1.83 10.12 11.00
N GLY A 37 2.51 10.97 10.24
CA GLY A 37 2.23 11.12 8.80
C GLY A 37 2.85 10.02 7.94
N ILE A 38 3.94 9.40 8.40
CA ILE A 38 4.74 8.45 7.61
C ILE A 38 4.39 7.01 7.98
N GLY A 39 3.99 6.21 6.99
CA GLY A 39 3.73 4.78 7.14
C GLY A 39 4.98 3.92 6.93
N ASP A 40 6.05 4.20 7.71
CA ASP A 40 7.31 3.48 7.67
C ASP A 40 7.58 2.86 9.05
N PRO A 41 7.66 1.51 9.18
CA PRO A 41 7.88 0.86 10.46
C PRO A 41 9.18 1.33 11.13
N ASP A 42 9.08 1.72 12.40
CA ASP A 42 10.23 2.06 13.26
C ASP A 42 10.96 0.82 13.83
N ILE A 43 10.39 -0.35 13.63
CA ILE A 43 10.92 -1.63 14.08
C ILE A 43 11.92 -2.13 13.04
N PRO A 44 13.12 -2.59 13.46
CA PRO A 44 14.12 -3.08 12.53
C PRO A 44 13.69 -4.39 11.86
N THR A 45 14.25 -4.65 10.69
CA THR A 45 14.15 -5.95 10.02
C THR A 45 14.61 -7.07 10.96
N PRO A 46 13.90 -8.23 11.03
CA PRO A 46 14.26 -9.36 11.88
C PRO A 46 15.69 -9.86 11.66
N GLY A 47 16.37 -10.24 12.76
CA GLY A 47 17.79 -10.59 12.73
C GLY A 47 18.14 -11.79 11.85
N ASN A 48 17.26 -12.80 11.74
CA ASN A 48 17.45 -13.95 10.84
C ASN A 48 17.48 -13.52 9.36
N ILE A 49 16.63 -12.58 8.97
CA ILE A 49 16.58 -12.03 7.61
C ILE A 49 17.86 -11.24 7.31
N ILE A 50 18.32 -10.42 8.27
CA ILE A 50 19.59 -9.67 8.14
C ILE A 50 20.77 -10.65 8.02
N ALA A 51 20.83 -11.67 8.86
CA ALA A 51 21.90 -12.68 8.82
C ALA A 51 21.97 -13.39 7.45
N LYS A 52 20.79 -13.75 6.89
CA LYS A 52 20.74 -14.38 5.57
C LYS A 52 21.20 -13.46 4.43
N MET A 53 20.88 -12.18 4.50
CA MET A 53 21.38 -11.19 3.55
C MET A 53 22.90 -11.07 3.63
N LEU A 54 23.46 -10.97 4.84
CA LEU A 54 24.92 -10.85 5.04
C LEU A 54 25.67 -12.09 4.52
N GLU A 55 25.14 -13.30 4.81
CA GLU A 55 25.68 -14.55 4.27
C GLU A 55 25.70 -14.53 2.73
N ALA A 56 24.55 -14.23 2.13
CA ALA A 56 24.41 -14.22 0.67
C ALA A 56 25.24 -13.11 -0.01
N ALA A 57 25.42 -11.97 0.64
CA ALA A 57 26.23 -10.88 0.12
C ALA A 57 27.75 -11.19 0.08
N GLN A 58 28.22 -12.17 0.86
CA GLN A 58 29.61 -12.62 0.83
C GLN A 58 29.91 -13.54 -0.36
N ASP A 59 28.91 -14.15 -0.97
CA ASP A 59 29.12 -14.96 -2.18
C ASP A 59 29.24 -14.07 -3.42
N PRO A 60 30.41 -14.03 -4.10
CA PRO A 60 30.62 -13.17 -5.28
C PRO A 60 29.74 -13.55 -6.48
N LYS A 61 29.12 -14.74 -6.50
CA LYS A 61 28.16 -15.12 -7.53
C LYS A 61 26.92 -14.25 -7.49
N ASN A 62 26.53 -13.76 -6.30
CA ASN A 62 25.38 -12.92 -6.11
C ASN A 62 25.60 -11.45 -6.53
N HIS A 63 26.85 -11.06 -6.88
CA HIS A 63 27.16 -9.70 -7.34
C HIS A 63 26.91 -9.48 -8.84
N ARG A 64 26.51 -10.51 -9.57
CA ARG A 64 26.17 -10.43 -11.00
C ARG A 64 24.72 -10.01 -11.19
N TYR A 65 24.37 -9.61 -12.40
CA TYR A 65 22.99 -9.36 -12.77
C TYR A 65 22.11 -10.59 -12.42
N PRO A 66 21.02 -10.42 -11.70
CA PRO A 66 20.06 -11.49 -11.45
C PRO A 66 19.24 -11.80 -12.70
N SER A 67 18.40 -12.84 -12.63
CA SER A 67 17.29 -12.98 -13.58
C SER A 67 16.36 -11.78 -13.49
N TYR A 68 15.91 -11.25 -14.60
CA TYR A 68 14.99 -10.12 -14.68
C TYR A 68 13.64 -10.41 -13.99
N GLU A 69 13.17 -11.66 -14.06
CA GLU A 69 11.95 -12.13 -13.40
C GLU A 69 12.15 -12.42 -11.92
N GLY A 70 13.39 -12.37 -11.46
CA GLY A 70 13.84 -12.80 -10.14
C GLY A 70 14.27 -14.26 -10.08
N MET A 71 15.02 -14.59 -9.02
CA MET A 71 15.51 -15.94 -8.78
C MET A 71 14.34 -16.93 -8.69
N LEU A 72 14.51 -18.10 -9.31
CA LEU A 72 13.46 -19.14 -9.25
C LEU A 72 13.18 -19.56 -7.80
N GLU A 73 14.22 -19.66 -6.98
CA GLU A 73 14.12 -20.00 -5.57
C GLU A 73 13.27 -18.99 -4.76
N PHE A 74 13.41 -17.70 -5.06
CA PHE A 74 12.56 -16.68 -4.44
C PHE A 74 11.09 -16.80 -4.89
N ARG A 75 10.86 -17.03 -6.18
CA ARG A 75 9.53 -17.23 -6.73
C ARG A 75 8.86 -18.50 -6.18
N GLN A 76 9.65 -19.58 -6.00
CA GLN A 76 9.20 -20.82 -5.34
C GLN A 76 8.86 -20.58 -3.86
N ALA A 77 9.65 -19.78 -3.14
CA ALA A 77 9.36 -19.40 -1.76
C ALA A 77 8.06 -18.60 -1.66
N ALA A 78 7.83 -17.67 -2.60
CA ALA A 78 6.59 -16.91 -2.68
C ALA A 78 5.37 -17.82 -2.95
N ALA A 79 5.48 -18.76 -3.90
CA ALA A 79 4.44 -19.73 -4.20
C ALA A 79 4.13 -20.64 -2.99
N ALA A 80 5.17 -21.13 -2.31
CA ALA A 80 5.01 -21.95 -1.11
C ALA A 80 4.36 -21.18 0.05
N TRP A 81 4.74 -19.91 0.24
CA TRP A 81 4.12 -19.03 1.21
C TRP A 81 2.63 -18.84 0.90
N TYR A 82 2.27 -18.60 -0.38
CA TYR A 82 0.90 -18.47 -0.85
C TYR A 82 0.06 -19.72 -0.57
N LYS A 83 0.61 -20.89 -0.87
CA LYS A 83 -0.04 -22.18 -0.57
C LYS A 83 -0.33 -22.32 0.92
N LYS A 84 0.66 -22.01 1.77
CA LYS A 84 0.53 -22.11 3.23
C LYS A 84 -0.48 -21.09 3.77
N ARG A 85 -0.48 -19.86 3.22
CA ARG A 85 -1.24 -18.74 3.77
C ARG A 85 -2.68 -18.69 3.30
N PHE A 86 -2.91 -18.94 2.02
CA PHE A 86 -4.20 -18.78 1.35
C PHE A 86 -4.74 -20.08 0.75
N ASN A 87 -3.99 -21.18 0.82
CA ASN A 87 -4.30 -22.45 0.17
C ASN A 87 -4.44 -22.35 -1.37
N VAL A 88 -3.77 -21.39 -2.00
CA VAL A 88 -3.73 -21.19 -3.45
C VAL A 88 -2.44 -21.80 -4.00
N ASP A 89 -2.55 -22.66 -5.01
CA ASP A 89 -1.42 -23.22 -5.73
C ASP A 89 -0.99 -22.28 -6.84
N LEU A 90 0.31 -21.99 -6.92
CA LEU A 90 0.91 -21.12 -7.93
C LEU A 90 2.09 -21.82 -8.62
N ASP A 91 2.16 -21.72 -9.94
CA ASP A 91 3.35 -22.11 -10.68
C ASP A 91 4.39 -20.97 -10.55
N ALA A 92 5.47 -21.27 -9.84
CA ALA A 92 6.56 -20.31 -9.62
C ALA A 92 7.25 -19.86 -10.93
N ALA A 93 7.14 -20.61 -12.01
CA ALA A 93 7.74 -20.27 -13.29
C ALA A 93 6.92 -19.25 -14.09
N THR A 94 5.59 -19.34 -14.03
CA THR A 94 4.68 -18.58 -14.90
C THR A 94 3.73 -17.64 -14.15
N GLU A 95 3.46 -17.87 -12.87
CA GLU A 95 2.45 -17.15 -12.09
C GLU A 95 3.06 -16.28 -10.98
N VAL A 96 4.40 -16.13 -10.95
CA VAL A 96 5.11 -15.32 -9.95
C VAL A 96 6.22 -14.52 -10.62
N VAL A 97 6.33 -13.22 -10.28
CA VAL A 97 7.44 -12.35 -10.67
C VAL A 97 7.95 -11.57 -9.46
N THR A 98 9.28 -11.46 -9.33
CA THR A 98 9.93 -10.63 -8.30
C THR A 98 9.89 -9.15 -8.68
N LEU A 99 9.64 -8.29 -7.70
CA LEU A 99 9.57 -6.84 -7.86
C LEU A 99 10.59 -6.13 -6.97
N ILE A 100 11.07 -4.98 -7.40
CA ILE A 100 11.87 -4.06 -6.56
C ILE A 100 10.98 -3.25 -5.60
N GLY A 101 10.12 -3.99 -4.90
CA GLY A 101 8.99 -3.53 -4.10
C GLY A 101 7.70 -3.48 -4.93
N SER A 102 6.54 -3.73 -4.30
CA SER A 102 5.23 -3.80 -4.98
C SER A 102 4.88 -2.55 -5.80
N LYS A 103 5.35 -1.37 -5.36
CA LYS A 103 5.11 -0.10 -6.06
C LYS A 103 5.60 -0.12 -7.52
N GLU A 104 6.71 -0.80 -7.79
CA GLU A 104 7.25 -0.94 -9.15
C GLU A 104 6.25 -1.66 -10.05
N GLY A 105 5.77 -2.84 -9.67
CA GLY A 105 4.80 -3.59 -10.45
C GLY A 105 3.47 -2.86 -10.61
N ILE A 106 2.99 -2.23 -9.55
CA ILE A 106 1.77 -1.39 -9.56
C ILE A 106 1.92 -0.21 -10.53
N ALA A 107 3.10 0.41 -10.58
CA ALA A 107 3.37 1.53 -11.49
C ALA A 107 3.52 1.08 -12.95
N HIS A 108 3.99 -0.13 -13.19
CA HIS A 108 4.28 -0.64 -14.52
C HIS A 108 3.08 -1.36 -15.17
N ILE A 109 2.18 -1.97 -14.42
CA ILE A 109 1.07 -2.74 -14.99
C ILE A 109 0.16 -1.91 -15.91
N PRO A 110 -0.12 -0.61 -15.66
CA PRO A 110 -0.86 0.19 -16.62
C PRO A 110 -0.16 0.35 -17.98
N TRP A 111 1.18 0.38 -18.00
CA TRP A 111 1.92 0.48 -19.26
C TRP A 111 1.87 -0.82 -20.07
N ALA A 112 1.65 -1.96 -19.41
CA ALA A 112 1.53 -3.24 -20.07
C ALA A 112 0.13 -3.48 -20.67
N TYR A 113 -0.91 -2.83 -20.13
CA TYR A 113 -2.32 -3.17 -20.46
C TYR A 113 -3.18 -2.01 -20.92
N ALA A 114 -2.76 -0.76 -20.75
CA ALA A 114 -3.56 0.41 -21.06
C ALA A 114 -2.81 1.44 -21.91
N GLN A 115 -3.53 2.12 -22.77
CA GLN A 115 -3.02 3.13 -23.69
C GLN A 115 -4.04 4.26 -23.88
N ALA A 116 -3.75 5.22 -24.75
CA ALA A 116 -4.66 6.31 -25.08
C ALA A 116 -6.01 5.78 -25.60
N GLY A 117 -7.09 6.24 -24.98
CA GLY A 117 -8.46 5.80 -25.25
C GLY A 117 -8.98 4.72 -24.28
N ASP A 118 -8.11 4.02 -23.57
CA ASP A 118 -8.49 3.07 -22.53
C ASP A 118 -8.76 3.75 -21.18
N VAL A 119 -9.48 3.05 -20.32
CA VAL A 119 -9.80 3.47 -18.95
C VAL A 119 -9.15 2.52 -17.95
N VAL A 120 -8.71 3.09 -16.83
CA VAL A 120 -8.30 2.32 -15.63
C VAL A 120 -9.16 2.77 -14.46
N LEU A 121 -9.80 1.82 -13.78
CA LEU A 121 -10.64 2.07 -12.61
C LEU A 121 -9.75 2.24 -11.39
N VAL A 122 -9.81 3.40 -10.74
CA VAL A 122 -8.89 3.82 -9.66
C VAL A 122 -9.67 4.20 -8.41
N PRO A 123 -9.42 3.60 -7.24
CA PRO A 123 -10.08 3.98 -5.99
C PRO A 123 -9.61 5.33 -5.47
N SER A 124 -10.53 6.12 -4.91
CA SER A 124 -10.24 7.38 -4.21
C SER A 124 -11.15 7.54 -2.97
N PRO A 125 -10.64 7.87 -1.77
CA PRO A 125 -9.21 8.08 -1.49
C PRO A 125 -8.40 6.80 -1.72
N GLY A 126 -7.16 6.95 -2.19
CA GLY A 126 -6.32 5.81 -2.52
C GLY A 126 -4.83 6.14 -2.61
N TYR A 127 -4.01 5.13 -2.81
CA TYR A 127 -2.59 5.33 -2.99
C TYR A 127 -2.33 6.06 -4.33
N PRO A 128 -1.66 7.23 -4.31
CA PRO A 128 -1.56 8.12 -5.48
C PRO A 128 -0.96 7.48 -6.74
N VAL A 129 -0.20 6.39 -6.57
CA VAL A 129 0.47 5.70 -7.68
C VAL A 129 -0.52 5.16 -8.71
N TYR A 130 -1.70 4.69 -8.32
CA TYR A 130 -2.67 4.12 -9.27
C TYR A 130 -3.08 5.14 -10.33
N LYS A 131 -3.48 6.35 -9.91
CA LYS A 131 -3.86 7.45 -10.81
C LYS A 131 -2.67 7.91 -11.67
N ILE A 132 -1.52 8.15 -11.05
CA ILE A 132 -0.34 8.68 -11.73
C ILE A 132 0.21 7.68 -12.76
N ALA A 133 0.29 6.40 -12.42
CA ALA A 133 0.73 5.37 -13.35
C ALA A 133 -0.21 5.20 -14.56
N THR A 134 -1.52 5.32 -14.33
CA THR A 134 -2.52 5.36 -15.39
C THR A 134 -2.27 6.53 -16.36
N MET A 135 -2.03 7.74 -15.82
CA MET A 135 -1.72 8.91 -16.64
C MET A 135 -0.41 8.73 -17.43
N PHE A 136 0.60 8.09 -16.84
CA PHE A 136 1.85 7.80 -17.54
C PHE A 136 1.69 6.81 -18.68
N ALA A 137 0.75 5.87 -18.58
CA ALA A 137 0.38 4.98 -19.66
C ALA A 137 -0.41 5.68 -20.79
N GLY A 138 -0.81 6.95 -20.58
CA GLY A 138 -1.65 7.71 -21.50
C GLY A 138 -3.14 7.34 -21.42
N ALA A 139 -3.53 6.46 -20.51
CA ALA A 139 -4.91 6.07 -20.28
C ALA A 139 -5.65 7.05 -19.36
N THR A 140 -6.97 6.94 -19.33
CA THR A 140 -7.83 7.80 -18.51
C THR A 140 -8.12 7.12 -17.16
N PRO A 141 -7.75 7.71 -16.01
CA PRO A 141 -8.17 7.20 -14.72
C PRO A 141 -9.65 7.55 -14.49
N TYR A 142 -10.49 6.54 -14.28
CA TYR A 142 -11.85 6.71 -13.78
C TYR A 142 -11.85 6.53 -12.27
N ILE A 143 -12.28 7.56 -11.55
CA ILE A 143 -12.25 7.58 -10.08
C ILE A 143 -13.48 6.84 -9.53
N MET A 144 -13.22 5.83 -8.72
CA MET A 144 -14.23 5.13 -7.94
C MET A 144 -14.24 5.69 -6.51
N PRO A 145 -15.27 6.43 -6.09
CA PRO A 145 -15.34 7.00 -4.76
C PRO A 145 -15.47 5.92 -3.68
N LEU A 146 -14.57 5.93 -2.70
CA LEU A 146 -14.66 5.10 -1.51
C LEU A 146 -15.32 5.90 -0.39
N LYS A 147 -16.61 5.66 -0.16
CA LYS A 147 -17.38 6.39 0.83
C LYS A 147 -17.62 5.57 2.10
N GLU A 148 -17.70 6.25 3.23
CA GLU A 148 -17.94 5.63 4.53
C GLU A 148 -19.26 4.86 4.60
N GLU A 149 -20.31 5.37 3.97
CA GLU A 149 -21.63 4.71 3.88
C GLU A 149 -21.57 3.31 3.24
N ASN A 150 -20.52 3.05 2.43
CA ASN A 150 -20.26 1.75 1.80
C ASN A 150 -19.06 1.04 2.46
N GLY A 151 -18.66 1.42 3.68
CA GLY A 151 -17.49 0.85 4.35
C GLY A 151 -16.17 1.10 3.61
N PHE A 152 -16.08 2.17 2.82
CA PHE A 152 -14.94 2.49 1.94
C PHE A 152 -14.66 1.41 0.88
N LEU A 153 -15.70 0.71 0.42
CA LEU A 153 -15.68 -0.16 -0.75
C LEU A 153 -16.25 0.59 -1.96
N PRO A 154 -15.73 0.37 -3.20
CA PRO A 154 -16.32 0.97 -4.39
C PRO A 154 -17.69 0.34 -4.70
N ARG A 155 -18.57 1.15 -5.26
CA ARG A 155 -19.86 0.72 -5.79
C ARG A 155 -19.75 0.56 -7.29
N TYR A 156 -19.67 -0.67 -7.77
CA TYR A 156 -19.50 -0.96 -9.20
C TYR A 156 -20.73 -0.62 -10.03
N GLU A 157 -21.91 -0.65 -9.40
CA GLU A 157 -23.18 -0.26 -10.01
C GLU A 157 -23.27 1.23 -10.38
N ASP A 158 -22.42 2.08 -9.78
CA ASP A 158 -22.37 3.51 -10.10
C ASP A 158 -21.46 3.81 -11.30
N ILE A 159 -20.75 2.81 -11.85
CA ILE A 159 -19.84 3.00 -12.97
C ILE A 159 -20.65 2.90 -14.29
N PRO A 160 -20.64 3.95 -15.14
CA PRO A 160 -21.33 3.90 -16.42
C PRO A 160 -20.84 2.76 -17.32
N GLU A 161 -21.75 2.12 -18.03
CA GLU A 161 -21.42 0.96 -18.87
C GLU A 161 -20.41 1.30 -19.99
N GLU A 162 -20.47 2.51 -20.55
CA GLU A 162 -19.49 2.99 -21.54
C GLU A 162 -18.07 3.15 -20.97
N VAL A 163 -17.93 3.36 -19.66
CA VAL A 163 -16.65 3.36 -18.94
C VAL A 163 -16.16 1.93 -18.78
N LEU A 164 -17.04 1.02 -18.32
CA LEU A 164 -16.71 -0.38 -18.13
C LEU A 164 -16.25 -1.06 -19.44
N LYS A 165 -16.89 -0.74 -20.57
CA LYS A 165 -16.49 -1.25 -21.90
C LYS A 165 -15.10 -0.80 -22.35
N LYS A 166 -14.57 0.29 -21.81
CA LYS A 166 -13.21 0.80 -22.09
C LYS A 166 -12.20 0.45 -21.01
N ALA A 167 -12.67 -0.08 -19.89
CA ALA A 167 -11.81 -0.39 -18.77
C ALA A 167 -10.91 -1.59 -19.08
N LYS A 168 -9.62 -1.46 -18.81
CA LYS A 168 -8.61 -2.51 -18.95
C LYS A 168 -8.14 -3.03 -17.61
N LEU A 169 -8.02 -2.15 -16.62
CA LEU A 169 -7.53 -2.47 -15.29
C LEU A 169 -8.49 -1.93 -14.23
N LEU A 170 -8.58 -2.66 -13.13
CA LEU A 170 -9.26 -2.26 -11.91
C LEU A 170 -8.28 -2.38 -10.74
N PHE A 171 -7.91 -1.27 -10.13
CA PHE A 171 -7.14 -1.30 -8.88
C PHE A 171 -8.05 -1.43 -7.66
N ILE A 172 -7.69 -2.37 -6.79
CA ILE A 172 -8.25 -2.49 -5.44
C ILE A 172 -7.09 -2.59 -4.43
N ASN A 173 -7.33 -2.17 -3.19
CA ASN A 173 -6.34 -2.24 -2.12
C ASN A 173 -7.04 -2.55 -0.80
N TYR A 174 -6.96 -3.81 -0.35
CA TYR A 174 -7.56 -4.26 0.91
C TYR A 174 -6.65 -5.29 1.59
N PRO A 175 -6.28 -5.07 2.87
CA PRO A 175 -6.61 -3.93 3.73
C PRO A 175 -6.10 -2.59 3.17
N ASN A 176 -6.91 -1.53 3.30
CA ASN A 176 -6.77 -0.31 2.51
C ASN A 176 -5.83 0.74 3.13
N ASN A 177 -5.03 1.37 2.31
CA ASN A 177 -4.36 2.64 2.57
C ASN A 177 -5.03 3.74 1.72
N PRO A 178 -5.68 4.76 2.32
CA PRO A 178 -5.46 5.26 3.68
C PRO A 178 -6.52 4.85 4.71
N THR A 179 -7.64 4.24 4.33
CA THR A 179 -8.86 4.17 5.15
C THR A 179 -8.82 3.11 6.26
N GLY A 180 -7.92 2.13 6.18
CA GLY A 180 -7.91 0.98 7.08
C GLY A 180 -9.06 0.00 6.85
N ALA A 181 -9.88 0.23 5.82
CA ALA A 181 -11.00 -0.64 5.47
C ALA A 181 -10.54 -2.04 5.05
N CYS A 182 -11.37 -3.02 5.33
CA CYS A 182 -11.18 -4.41 4.94
C CYS A 182 -12.33 -4.87 4.05
N ALA A 183 -12.01 -5.68 3.05
CA ALA A 183 -13.00 -6.28 2.18
C ALA A 183 -13.54 -7.60 2.76
N ASP A 184 -14.80 -7.92 2.47
CA ASP A 184 -15.40 -9.21 2.74
C ASP A 184 -15.35 -10.13 1.50
N ASP A 185 -15.72 -11.40 1.68
CA ASP A 185 -15.73 -12.39 0.61
C ASP A 185 -16.65 -11.97 -0.55
N GLY A 186 -17.84 -11.45 -0.24
CA GLY A 186 -18.79 -10.99 -1.26
C GLY A 186 -18.27 -9.82 -2.10
N PHE A 187 -17.40 -8.98 -1.56
CA PHE A 187 -16.73 -7.94 -2.34
C PHE A 187 -15.80 -8.53 -3.40
N TYR A 188 -14.99 -9.53 -3.03
CA TYR A 188 -14.09 -10.19 -3.99
C TYR A 188 -14.87 -10.94 -5.08
N GLU A 189 -15.96 -11.60 -4.72
CA GLU A 189 -16.84 -12.27 -5.69
C GLU A 189 -17.44 -11.29 -6.70
N ARG A 190 -18.02 -10.16 -6.24
CA ARG A 190 -18.54 -9.10 -7.14
C ARG A 190 -17.46 -8.47 -8.00
N THR A 191 -16.25 -8.29 -7.46
CA THR A 191 -15.10 -7.77 -8.22
C THR A 191 -14.75 -8.69 -9.38
N LEU A 192 -14.70 -9.99 -9.14
CA LEU A 192 -14.42 -11.00 -10.18
C LEU A 192 -15.55 -11.15 -11.18
N GLU A 193 -16.80 -11.04 -10.75
CA GLU A 193 -17.95 -11.02 -11.67
C GLU A 193 -17.86 -9.85 -12.65
N LEU A 194 -17.54 -8.65 -12.15
CA LEU A 194 -17.29 -7.48 -12.97
C LEU A 194 -16.14 -7.72 -13.96
N ALA A 195 -15.02 -8.24 -13.46
CA ALA A 195 -13.82 -8.53 -14.23
C ALA A 195 -14.11 -9.50 -15.40
N ARG A 196 -14.83 -10.59 -15.12
CA ARG A 196 -15.23 -11.57 -16.14
C ARG A 196 -16.18 -10.99 -17.18
N ARG A 197 -17.14 -10.17 -16.72
CA ARG A 197 -18.16 -9.58 -17.61
C ARG A 197 -17.59 -8.60 -18.61
N TYR A 198 -16.55 -7.83 -18.23
CA TYR A 198 -16.01 -6.75 -19.05
C TYR A 198 -14.56 -6.97 -19.50
N ASP A 199 -14.00 -8.15 -19.23
CA ASP A 199 -12.61 -8.50 -19.55
C ASP A 199 -11.59 -7.52 -18.97
N ILE A 200 -11.71 -7.26 -17.66
CA ILE A 200 -10.89 -6.34 -16.90
C ILE A 200 -9.90 -7.11 -16.03
N LEU A 201 -8.62 -6.76 -16.06
CA LEU A 201 -7.61 -7.33 -15.15
C LEU A 201 -7.66 -6.60 -13.81
N VAL A 202 -7.94 -7.32 -12.73
CA VAL A 202 -7.94 -6.80 -11.37
C VAL A 202 -6.51 -6.78 -10.84
N CYS A 203 -6.09 -5.62 -10.35
CA CYS A 203 -4.80 -5.39 -9.72
C CYS A 203 -5.02 -5.15 -8.21
N HIS A 204 -4.85 -6.18 -7.40
CA HIS A 204 -5.00 -6.10 -5.96
C HIS A 204 -3.67 -5.74 -5.28
N ASP A 205 -3.55 -4.53 -4.74
CA ASP A 205 -2.43 -4.13 -3.89
C ASP A 205 -2.65 -4.68 -2.47
N ALA A 206 -2.00 -5.80 -2.15
CA ALA A 206 -2.15 -6.55 -0.90
C ALA A 206 -0.98 -6.32 0.08
N ALA A 207 -0.35 -5.14 0.04
CA ALA A 207 0.84 -4.85 0.85
C ALA A 207 0.63 -4.98 2.36
N TYR A 208 -0.63 -4.98 2.84
CA TYR A 208 -0.99 -5.06 4.26
C TYR A 208 -1.68 -6.37 4.65
N SER A 209 -1.62 -7.41 3.82
CA SER A 209 -2.28 -8.71 4.05
C SER A 209 -1.85 -9.40 5.35
N GLU A 210 -0.65 -9.12 5.86
CA GLU A 210 -0.11 -9.70 7.09
C GLU A 210 -0.13 -8.74 8.29
N ILE A 211 -0.66 -7.53 8.12
CA ILE A 211 -0.80 -6.55 9.21
C ILE A 211 -2.26 -6.50 9.63
N ALA A 212 -2.61 -7.32 10.63
CA ALA A 212 -3.99 -7.48 11.07
C ALA A 212 -4.08 -7.72 12.59
N TYR A 213 -5.21 -7.36 13.15
CA TYR A 213 -5.48 -7.29 14.59
C TYR A 213 -6.77 -8.02 14.96
N ASP A 214 -6.99 -8.25 16.26
CA ASP A 214 -8.22 -8.82 16.80
C ASP A 214 -8.61 -10.17 16.14
N GLY A 215 -7.62 -10.97 15.72
CA GLY A 215 -7.85 -12.25 15.05
C GLY A 215 -8.36 -12.16 13.62
N TYR A 216 -8.47 -10.95 13.04
CA TYR A 216 -8.84 -10.78 11.63
C TYR A 216 -7.76 -11.36 10.71
N ARG A 217 -8.20 -12.03 9.65
CA ARG A 217 -7.30 -12.63 8.65
C ARG A 217 -7.69 -12.13 7.27
N PRO A 218 -6.92 -11.20 6.68
CA PRO A 218 -7.16 -10.74 5.32
C PRO A 218 -7.13 -11.91 4.32
N ARG A 219 -8.04 -11.85 3.34
CA ARG A 219 -8.16 -12.83 2.26
C ARG A 219 -7.37 -12.38 1.05
N SER A 220 -6.98 -13.33 0.22
CA SER A 220 -6.49 -13.07 -1.13
C SER A 220 -7.63 -13.14 -2.13
N ILE A 221 -7.66 -12.25 -3.13
CA ILE A 221 -8.62 -12.36 -4.22
C ILE A 221 -8.42 -13.64 -5.04
N LEU A 222 -7.21 -14.21 -5.04
CA LEU A 222 -6.91 -15.46 -5.74
C LEU A 222 -7.56 -16.69 -5.10
N GLU A 223 -8.06 -16.58 -3.85
CA GLU A 223 -8.90 -17.65 -3.25
C GLU A 223 -10.25 -17.76 -3.95
N PHE A 224 -10.69 -16.71 -4.66
CA PHE A 224 -11.96 -16.60 -5.39
C PHE A 224 -11.77 -16.73 -6.91
N ASP A 225 -10.59 -16.39 -7.46
CA ASP A 225 -10.24 -16.57 -8.86
C ASP A 225 -9.50 -17.90 -9.08
N THR A 226 -10.23 -19.00 -8.93
CA THR A 226 -9.67 -20.36 -8.99
C THR A 226 -9.02 -20.69 -10.33
N GLU A 227 -9.41 -20.03 -11.41
CA GLU A 227 -8.80 -20.16 -12.74
C GLU A 227 -7.54 -19.29 -12.88
N LYS A 228 -7.27 -18.36 -11.94
CA LYS A 228 -6.18 -17.39 -11.95
C LYS A 228 -6.07 -16.65 -13.27
N LYS A 229 -7.20 -16.15 -13.75
CA LYS A 229 -7.30 -15.58 -15.10
C LYS A 229 -7.48 -14.05 -15.11
N TYR A 230 -8.12 -13.52 -14.07
CA TYR A 230 -8.52 -12.12 -14.05
C TYR A 230 -7.82 -11.27 -12.98
N CYS A 231 -6.89 -11.86 -12.21
CA CYS A 231 -6.27 -11.15 -11.09
C CYS A 231 -4.75 -11.20 -11.10
N LEU A 232 -4.16 -10.07 -10.74
CA LEU A 232 -2.80 -9.96 -10.20
C LEU A 232 -2.88 -9.42 -8.78
N GLU A 233 -2.13 -10.04 -7.87
CA GLU A 233 -1.98 -9.57 -6.51
C GLU A 233 -0.53 -9.16 -6.24
N PHE A 234 -0.35 -7.97 -5.66
CA PHE A 234 0.96 -7.35 -5.42
C PHE A 234 1.29 -7.39 -3.93
N HIS A 235 2.38 -8.06 -3.57
CA HIS A 235 2.85 -8.19 -2.21
C HIS A 235 4.17 -7.46 -1.98
N SER A 236 4.31 -6.88 -0.79
CA SER A 236 5.52 -6.18 -0.37
C SER A 236 6.07 -6.76 0.92
N LEU A 237 7.36 -7.12 0.94
CA LEU A 237 8.03 -7.51 2.18
C LEU A 237 8.31 -6.29 3.08
N SER A 238 8.19 -5.09 2.54
CA SER A 238 8.41 -3.82 3.24
C SER A 238 7.61 -3.69 4.54
N LYS A 239 6.35 -4.16 4.52
CA LYS A 239 5.42 -3.94 5.65
C LYS A 239 5.45 -5.11 6.63
N THR A 240 5.34 -6.32 6.10
CA THR A 240 5.29 -7.55 6.88
C THR A 240 6.57 -7.82 7.68
N TYR A 241 7.73 -7.52 7.08
CA TYR A 241 9.05 -7.84 7.65
C TYR A 241 9.90 -6.60 7.92
N CYS A 242 9.31 -5.41 7.95
CA CYS A 242 10.03 -4.15 8.17
C CYS A 242 11.21 -3.94 7.20
N MET A 243 11.02 -4.27 5.92
CA MET A 243 12.06 -4.24 4.87
C MET A 243 11.83 -3.08 3.88
N THR A 244 11.40 -1.91 4.34
CA THR A 244 11.03 -0.79 3.46
C THR A 244 12.16 -0.31 2.57
N GLY A 245 13.38 -0.19 3.12
CA GLY A 245 14.59 0.22 2.39
C GLY A 245 15.19 -0.87 1.48
N TRP A 246 14.80 -2.13 1.66
CA TRP A 246 15.39 -3.27 0.94
C TRP A 246 14.87 -3.43 -0.49
N ARG A 247 13.72 -2.83 -0.80
CA ARG A 247 13.12 -2.83 -2.14
C ARG A 247 12.86 -4.23 -2.70
N ILE A 248 12.11 -5.05 -1.98
CA ILE A 248 11.72 -6.41 -2.39
C ILE A 248 10.22 -6.62 -2.22
N GLY A 249 9.62 -7.30 -3.20
CA GLY A 249 8.22 -7.70 -3.25
C GLY A 249 8.03 -8.68 -4.40
N PHE A 250 6.80 -9.05 -4.64
CA PHE A 250 6.43 -9.93 -5.74
C PHE A 250 5.00 -9.66 -6.22
N ALA A 251 4.72 -10.02 -7.46
CA ALA A 251 3.35 -10.14 -7.98
C ALA A 251 3.06 -11.60 -8.30
N VAL A 252 1.81 -11.98 -8.11
CA VAL A 252 1.31 -13.34 -8.36
C VAL A 252 -0.06 -13.31 -9.03
N GLY A 253 -0.43 -14.39 -9.72
CA GLY A 253 -1.77 -14.58 -10.29
C GLY A 253 -1.76 -14.97 -11.75
N CYS A 254 -2.59 -14.30 -12.55
CA CYS A 254 -2.78 -14.58 -13.97
C CYS A 254 -1.44 -14.67 -14.73
N ALA A 255 -1.18 -15.84 -15.35
CA ALA A 255 0.09 -16.10 -16.04
C ALA A 255 0.36 -15.09 -17.17
N ASP A 256 -0.66 -14.73 -17.97
CA ASP A 256 -0.52 -13.70 -18.99
C ASP A 256 -0.21 -12.32 -18.39
N GLY A 257 -0.81 -12.02 -17.25
CA GLY A 257 -0.54 -10.78 -16.50
C GLY A 257 0.90 -10.72 -16.00
N ILE A 258 1.39 -11.82 -15.43
CA ILE A 258 2.79 -11.96 -14.97
C ILE A 258 3.76 -11.87 -16.14
N TYR A 259 3.48 -12.56 -17.25
CA TYR A 259 4.29 -12.51 -18.46
C TYR A 259 4.43 -11.08 -19.03
N ASN A 260 3.30 -10.38 -19.20
CA ASN A 260 3.32 -9.05 -19.79
C ASN A 260 3.96 -8.01 -18.86
N LEU A 261 3.73 -8.09 -17.54
CA LEU A 261 4.42 -7.27 -16.56
C LEU A 261 5.94 -7.55 -16.58
N GLY A 262 6.33 -8.82 -16.61
CA GLY A 262 7.73 -9.26 -16.70
C GLY A 262 8.41 -8.77 -17.98
N LYS A 263 7.74 -8.89 -19.13
CA LYS A 263 8.22 -8.41 -20.42
C LYS A 263 8.47 -6.90 -20.41
N LEU A 264 7.59 -6.11 -19.82
CA LEU A 264 7.80 -4.69 -19.65
C LEU A 264 8.97 -4.40 -18.69
N LYS A 265 8.98 -5.06 -17.52
CA LYS A 265 9.99 -4.91 -16.48
C LYS A 265 11.41 -5.17 -17.00
N THR A 266 11.62 -6.19 -17.82
CA THR A 266 12.95 -6.52 -18.39
C THR A 266 13.52 -5.41 -19.27
N ASN A 267 12.71 -4.44 -19.70
CA ASN A 267 13.14 -3.28 -20.47
C ASN A 267 13.29 -2.00 -19.62
N ILE A 268 13.04 -2.07 -18.31
CA ILE A 268 13.08 -0.92 -17.40
C ILE A 268 14.15 -1.09 -16.35
N ASP A 269 14.27 -2.27 -15.76
CA ASP A 269 15.26 -2.56 -14.71
C ASP A 269 15.96 -3.92 -14.95
N SER A 270 17.00 -4.20 -14.17
CA SER A 270 17.78 -5.44 -14.24
C SER A 270 17.51 -6.38 -13.05
N GLY A 271 16.38 -6.22 -12.37
CA GLY A 271 15.98 -7.07 -11.26
C GLY A 271 16.56 -6.65 -9.89
N ALA A 272 16.12 -7.36 -8.86
CA ALA A 272 16.54 -7.13 -7.48
C ALA A 272 17.87 -7.85 -7.19
N PHE A 273 18.75 -7.20 -6.39
CA PHE A 273 20.02 -7.80 -5.95
C PHE A 273 19.80 -9.19 -5.33
N GLN A 274 20.62 -10.19 -5.73
CA GLN A 274 20.39 -11.58 -5.36
C GLN A 274 20.44 -11.80 -3.83
N ALA A 275 21.34 -11.14 -3.11
CA ALA A 275 21.42 -11.27 -1.66
C ALA A 275 20.13 -10.80 -0.95
N ILE A 276 19.44 -9.78 -1.48
CA ILE A 276 18.14 -9.35 -0.97
C ILE A 276 17.07 -10.39 -1.27
N GLN A 277 17.14 -11.09 -2.40
CA GLN A 277 16.20 -12.17 -2.72
C GLN A 277 16.38 -13.38 -1.79
N TYR A 278 17.63 -13.75 -1.43
CA TYR A 278 17.88 -14.76 -0.39
C TYR A 278 17.33 -14.36 0.98
N ALA A 279 17.47 -13.09 1.36
CA ALA A 279 16.82 -12.57 2.57
C ALA A 279 15.29 -12.63 2.49
N GLY A 280 14.73 -12.40 1.31
CA GLY A 280 13.30 -12.55 1.03
C GLY A 280 12.82 -13.99 1.16
N ILE A 281 13.63 -14.98 0.72
CA ILE A 281 13.36 -16.40 0.93
C ILE A 281 13.27 -16.70 2.43
N GLU A 282 14.25 -16.26 3.21
CA GLU A 282 14.25 -16.42 4.67
C GLU A 282 13.01 -15.77 5.31
N ALA A 283 12.63 -14.57 4.86
CA ALA A 283 11.44 -13.89 5.33
C ALA A 283 10.15 -14.71 5.09
N LEU A 284 10.00 -15.30 3.91
CA LEU A 284 8.78 -16.02 3.52
C LEU A 284 8.72 -17.44 4.09
N THR A 285 9.87 -18.12 4.24
CA THR A 285 9.93 -19.55 4.61
C THR A 285 10.39 -19.79 6.04
N GLY A 286 11.07 -18.82 6.65
CA GLY A 286 11.55 -18.90 8.02
C GLY A 286 10.47 -18.72 9.08
N SER A 287 10.88 -18.52 10.33
CA SER A 287 9.96 -18.28 11.44
C SER A 287 9.11 -17.04 11.22
N GLN A 288 7.81 -17.15 11.43
CA GLN A 288 6.86 -16.04 11.36
C GLN A 288 6.60 -15.40 12.74
N SER A 289 7.39 -15.73 13.77
CA SER A 289 7.21 -15.16 15.12
C SER A 289 7.36 -13.64 15.13
N SER A 290 8.27 -13.10 14.32
CA SER A 290 8.47 -11.66 14.18
C SER A 290 7.23 -10.92 13.64
N VAL A 291 6.45 -11.57 12.76
CA VAL A 291 5.20 -11.00 12.24
C VAL A 291 4.13 -10.96 13.34
N ALA A 292 4.04 -12.03 14.14
CA ALA A 292 3.12 -12.07 15.29
C ALA A 292 3.49 -11.02 16.35
N GLU A 293 4.77 -10.86 16.66
CA GLU A 293 5.27 -9.83 17.58
C GLU A 293 5.00 -8.42 17.06
N LEU A 294 5.24 -8.17 15.76
CA LEU A 294 4.95 -6.91 15.10
C LEU A 294 3.45 -6.57 15.23
N ASN A 295 2.57 -7.50 14.88
CA ASN A 295 1.12 -7.28 14.95
C ASN A 295 0.65 -7.01 16.39
N SER A 296 1.13 -7.77 17.38
CA SER A 296 0.81 -7.52 18.80
C SER A 296 1.22 -6.11 19.25
N ARG A 297 2.41 -5.66 18.84
CA ARG A 297 2.89 -4.30 19.15
C ARG A 297 2.07 -3.23 18.46
N LEU A 298 1.75 -3.43 17.19
CA LEU A 298 0.95 -2.48 16.41
C LEU A 298 -0.50 -2.41 16.91
N GLU A 299 -1.07 -3.52 17.32
CA GLU A 299 -2.40 -3.56 17.94
C GLU A 299 -2.45 -2.70 19.21
N LYS A 300 -1.46 -2.84 20.09
CA LYS A 300 -1.31 -1.99 21.27
C LYS A 300 -1.18 -0.50 20.90
N ARG A 301 -0.33 -0.17 19.91
CA ARG A 301 -0.15 1.20 19.42
C ARG A 301 -1.43 1.77 18.81
N ARG A 302 -2.16 0.97 18.03
CA ARG A 302 -3.48 1.33 17.50
C ARG A 302 -4.41 1.78 18.63
N ASP A 303 -4.53 0.97 19.65
CA ASP A 303 -5.43 1.26 20.77
C ASP A 303 -5.01 2.51 21.53
N MET A 304 -3.71 2.69 21.79
CA MET A 304 -3.18 3.91 22.41
C MET A 304 -3.49 5.17 21.58
N VAL A 305 -3.33 5.11 20.26
CA VAL A 305 -3.59 6.23 19.35
C VAL A 305 -5.09 6.54 19.28
N VAL A 306 -5.93 5.52 19.16
CA VAL A 306 -7.40 5.68 19.16
C VAL A 306 -7.87 6.39 20.44
N GLU A 307 -7.42 5.92 21.61
CA GLU A 307 -7.79 6.54 22.88
C GLU A 307 -7.24 7.97 23.00
N ALA A 308 -6.03 8.24 22.48
CA ALA A 308 -5.46 9.59 22.50
C ALA A 308 -6.31 10.58 21.68
N PHE A 309 -6.69 10.23 20.45
CA PHE A 309 -7.47 11.11 19.58
C PHE A 309 -8.95 11.24 20.02
N LYS A 310 -9.52 10.23 20.66
CA LYS A 310 -10.87 10.33 21.27
C LYS A 310 -10.97 11.44 22.32
N THR A 311 -9.87 11.80 22.99
CA THR A 311 -9.86 12.92 23.95
C THR A 311 -10.21 14.26 23.32
N LEU A 312 -10.10 14.37 22.01
CA LEU A 312 -10.50 15.56 21.23
C LEU A 312 -11.99 15.56 20.84
N GLY A 313 -12.77 14.56 21.24
CA GLY A 313 -14.15 14.40 20.79
C GLY A 313 -14.28 13.93 19.33
N ILE A 314 -13.18 13.45 18.73
CA ILE A 314 -13.16 12.91 17.36
C ILE A 314 -13.59 11.44 17.41
N ASP A 315 -14.53 11.06 16.56
CA ASP A 315 -14.86 9.64 16.38
C ASP A 315 -13.75 8.95 15.57
N VAL A 316 -13.03 8.07 16.24
CA VAL A 316 -11.90 7.33 15.66
C VAL A 316 -12.21 5.84 15.72
N GLN A 317 -12.45 5.24 14.56
CA GLN A 317 -12.70 3.81 14.46
C GLN A 317 -11.41 3.01 14.61
N ARG A 318 -11.48 1.86 15.30
CA ARG A 318 -10.36 0.91 15.38
C ARG A 318 -10.26 0.11 14.09
N PRO A 319 -9.20 0.27 13.28
CA PRO A 319 -9.02 -0.57 12.10
C PRO A 319 -8.68 -2.01 12.51
N LYS A 320 -9.16 -2.98 11.73
CA LYS A 320 -8.86 -4.41 11.91
C LYS A 320 -7.52 -4.80 11.27
N ALA A 321 -6.94 -3.91 10.47
CA ALA A 321 -5.70 -4.17 9.73
C ALA A 321 -5.02 -2.85 9.33
N THR A 322 -3.85 -2.92 8.73
CA THR A 322 -2.99 -1.84 8.26
C THR A 322 -2.26 -1.07 9.37
N TYR A 323 -1.40 -0.15 8.96
CA TYR A 323 -0.76 0.82 9.86
C TYR A 323 -1.57 2.10 10.07
N TYR A 324 -2.79 2.19 9.47
CA TYR A 324 -3.47 3.46 9.31
C TYR A 324 -4.80 3.49 10.05
N ILE A 325 -5.01 4.61 10.70
CA ILE A 325 -6.29 5.01 11.27
C ILE A 325 -6.78 6.17 10.43
N TRP A 326 -8.03 6.07 9.97
CA TRP A 326 -8.71 7.08 9.19
C TRP A 326 -9.76 7.75 10.07
N ALA A 327 -9.60 9.05 10.32
CA ALA A 327 -10.43 9.78 11.26
C ALA A 327 -11.09 10.99 10.57
N ARG A 328 -12.30 11.32 11.00
CA ARG A 328 -13.00 12.51 10.52
C ARG A 328 -12.36 13.77 11.06
N VAL A 329 -12.25 14.79 10.20
CA VAL A 329 -11.87 16.14 10.61
C VAL A 329 -13.02 16.75 11.43
N PRO A 330 -12.71 17.51 12.50
CA PRO A 330 -13.73 18.24 13.25
C PRO A 330 -14.52 19.22 12.38
N LYS A 331 -15.78 19.45 12.74
CA LYS A 331 -16.63 20.39 11.99
C LYS A 331 -16.02 21.78 11.92
N GLY A 332 -16.07 22.38 10.75
CA GLY A 332 -15.56 23.74 10.50
C GLY A 332 -14.13 23.80 9.99
N PHE A 333 -13.43 22.68 9.84
CA PHE A 333 -12.11 22.61 9.27
C PHE A 333 -12.10 21.86 7.94
N THR A 334 -11.23 22.27 7.02
CA THR A 334 -10.76 21.41 5.94
C THR A 334 -9.72 20.42 6.49
N SER A 335 -9.46 19.34 5.76
CA SER A 335 -8.44 18.36 6.16
C SER A 335 -7.06 18.99 6.31
N SER A 336 -6.71 19.91 5.43
CA SER A 336 -5.43 20.63 5.48
C SER A 336 -5.34 21.60 6.66
N ASP A 337 -6.38 22.42 6.90
CA ASP A 337 -6.36 23.41 7.97
C ASP A 337 -6.30 22.77 9.36
N PHE A 338 -7.03 21.64 9.54
CA PHE A 338 -6.94 20.89 10.78
C PHE A 338 -5.54 20.31 11.02
N CYS A 339 -4.95 19.69 10.00
CA CYS A 339 -3.59 19.14 10.12
C CYS A 339 -2.56 20.23 10.41
N GLU A 340 -2.67 21.40 9.79
CA GLU A 340 -1.77 22.54 10.04
C GLU A 340 -1.92 23.10 11.45
N LYS A 341 -3.15 23.32 11.91
CA LYS A 341 -3.42 23.76 13.29
C LYS A 341 -2.84 22.76 14.30
N LEU A 342 -3.04 21.48 14.05
CA LEU A 342 -2.52 20.42 14.94
C LEU A 342 -0.99 20.46 15.02
N ILE A 343 -0.29 20.60 13.89
CA ILE A 343 1.18 20.74 13.86
C ILE A 343 1.62 22.01 14.59
N GLU A 344 0.97 23.15 14.34
CA GLU A 344 1.37 24.46 14.90
C GLU A 344 1.24 24.52 16.42
N GLU A 345 0.15 23.98 16.96
CA GLU A 345 -0.13 24.10 18.39
C GLU A 345 0.45 22.96 19.22
N THR A 346 0.64 21.76 18.63
CA THR A 346 1.04 20.58 19.39
C THR A 346 2.32 19.91 18.90
N GLY A 347 2.80 20.23 17.71
CA GLY A 347 3.88 19.51 17.06
C GLY A 347 3.48 18.10 16.57
N ILE A 348 2.20 17.76 16.58
CA ILE A 348 1.71 16.47 16.10
C ILE A 348 1.43 16.54 14.60
N VAL A 349 2.06 15.65 13.84
CA VAL A 349 1.93 15.57 12.39
C VAL A 349 1.01 14.43 12.02
N VAL A 350 -0.04 14.72 11.26
CA VAL A 350 -0.93 13.74 10.61
C VAL A 350 -1.05 14.09 9.13
N THR A 351 -1.61 13.21 8.32
CA THR A 351 -1.73 13.44 6.88
C THR A 351 -3.16 13.85 6.52
N PRO A 352 -3.37 15.01 5.85
CA PRO A 352 -4.69 15.41 5.40
C PRO A 352 -5.23 14.41 4.37
N GLY A 353 -6.53 14.14 4.46
CA GLY A 353 -7.16 13.14 3.60
C GLY A 353 -7.24 13.58 2.14
N SER A 354 -7.38 14.90 1.87
CA SER A 354 -7.32 15.46 0.52
C SER A 354 -6.07 15.07 -0.25
N GLY A 355 -5.05 14.67 0.45
CA GLY A 355 -3.83 14.16 -0.16
C GLY A 355 -3.93 12.78 -0.76
N PHE A 356 -4.96 12.06 -0.50
CA PHE A 356 -5.22 10.74 -1.09
C PHE A 356 -6.28 10.78 -2.20
N GLY A 357 -6.71 11.98 -2.59
CA GLY A 357 -7.75 12.26 -3.56
C GLY A 357 -8.84 13.17 -2.96
N ASP A 358 -9.64 13.76 -3.85
CA ASP A 358 -10.67 14.73 -3.44
C ASP A 358 -11.71 14.10 -2.50
N GLU A 359 -11.99 12.82 -2.65
CA GLU A 359 -12.91 12.03 -1.81
C GLU A 359 -12.36 11.79 -0.39
N GLY A 360 -11.07 12.08 -0.17
CA GLY A 360 -10.44 12.08 1.15
C GLY A 360 -10.66 13.35 1.95
N GLU A 361 -11.26 14.41 1.35
CA GLU A 361 -11.56 15.62 2.10
C GLU A 361 -12.55 15.34 3.24
N GLY A 362 -12.38 16.03 4.36
CA GLY A 362 -13.13 15.79 5.59
C GLY A 362 -12.55 14.68 6.47
N TYR A 363 -11.42 14.09 6.09
CA TYR A 363 -10.70 13.08 6.86
C TYR A 363 -9.22 13.41 7.00
N PHE A 364 -8.55 12.71 7.92
CA PHE A 364 -7.09 12.69 8.03
C PHE A 364 -6.61 11.29 8.39
N ARG A 365 -5.38 10.96 7.96
CA ARG A 365 -4.75 9.68 8.24
C ARG A 365 -3.72 9.79 9.35
N ILE A 366 -3.77 8.83 10.28
CA ILE A 366 -2.80 8.65 11.36
C ILE A 366 -2.07 7.33 11.11
N SER A 367 -0.73 7.33 11.14
CA SER A 367 0.08 6.11 11.08
C SER A 367 0.51 5.69 12.47
N ILE A 368 0.43 4.39 12.79
CA ILE A 368 0.82 3.84 14.09
C ILE A 368 2.26 3.28 14.11
N THR A 369 3.10 3.71 13.19
CA THR A 369 4.47 3.22 12.98
C THR A 369 5.52 3.93 13.84
N ILE A 370 5.14 4.56 14.92
CA ILE A 370 6.05 5.22 15.87
C ILE A 370 6.01 4.57 17.24
N GLY A 371 7.08 4.75 18.02
CA GLY A 371 7.24 4.13 19.35
C GLY A 371 6.19 4.59 20.38
N GLU A 372 5.87 3.72 21.32
CA GLU A 372 4.86 3.92 22.37
C GLU A 372 5.13 5.16 23.23
N GLU A 373 6.40 5.51 23.43
CA GLU A 373 6.80 6.73 24.15
C GLU A 373 6.34 7.99 23.43
N LYS A 374 6.54 8.03 22.10
CA LYS A 374 6.07 9.15 21.26
C LYS A 374 4.53 9.22 21.20
N ILE A 375 3.85 8.08 21.18
CA ILE A 375 2.38 8.04 21.26
C ILE A 375 1.89 8.58 22.60
N THR A 376 2.55 8.21 23.69
CA THR A 376 2.23 8.72 25.04
C THR A 376 2.45 10.22 25.15
N GLU A 377 3.51 10.73 24.54
CA GLU A 377 3.79 12.17 24.46
C GLU A 377 2.72 12.91 23.65
N ALA A 378 2.34 12.37 22.50
CA ALA A 378 1.24 12.92 21.71
C ALA A 378 -0.06 12.98 22.52
N ALA A 379 -0.41 11.91 23.22
CA ALA A 379 -1.60 11.86 24.06
C ALA A 379 -1.63 12.96 25.14
N LYS A 380 -0.47 13.33 25.72
CA LYS A 380 -0.37 14.44 26.67
C LYS A 380 -0.64 15.78 25.97
N ARG A 381 -0.04 16.02 24.80
CA ARG A 381 -0.20 17.25 24.03
C ARG A 381 -1.65 17.43 23.52
N LEU A 382 -2.30 16.36 23.07
CA LEU A 382 -3.68 16.39 22.62
C LEU A 382 -4.66 16.83 23.71
N ARG A 383 -4.42 16.52 24.99
CA ARG A 383 -5.29 16.95 26.11
C ARG A 383 -5.36 18.48 26.27
N SER A 384 -4.32 19.19 25.87
CA SER A 384 -4.28 20.67 25.95
C SER A 384 -4.72 21.35 24.64
N PHE A 385 -4.88 20.58 23.57
CA PHE A 385 -5.32 21.08 22.27
C PHE A 385 -6.81 21.39 22.27
N LYS A 386 -7.19 22.56 21.78
CA LYS A 386 -8.59 23.00 21.66
C LYS A 386 -8.97 23.07 20.19
N ILE A 387 -9.99 22.29 19.82
CA ILE A 387 -10.59 22.31 18.48
C ILE A 387 -11.39 23.58 18.26
#